data_962522414f084a5ed2d72eda9e49411c
#
_entry.id   962522414f084a5ed2d72eda9e49411c
#
_cell.length_a   1.000
_cell.length_b   1.000
_cell.length_c   1.000
_cell.angle_alpha   90.00
_cell.angle_beta   90.00
_cell.angle_gamma   90.00
#
_symmetry.space_group_name_H-M   'P 1'
#
loop_
_entity.id
_entity.type
_entity.pdbx_description
1 polymer ?
#
loop_
_entity_poly.entity_id
_entity_poly.type
_entity_poly.pdbx_seq_one_letter_code
_entity_poly.pdbx_strand_id
1 'polypeptide(L)'
;MTMMGIQIKPKFEKDYCPDLFSWDELSNLINILPLMTVDRVLVNPSRDYRWDSDRWTTSNQSIPSYIIKDMVERYVLYIREMSRSTKKINAFAKTIEETYNMPTDAHIYMCKNIEAEHPFGIHYDNSHNVIVQCEGETNFKVWDIIKDKNQPQSKMSITETPLLDVDMKPGDAIWIPKSYPHSATSNTPRMSVSFPFMGNGNEFIQNRDWIQL
;
A
#
# COMPACT_ATOMS: atom_id res chain seq x y z
N MET A 1 24.75 23.61 -6.29
CA MET A 1 25.07 22.22 -5.90
C MET A 1 23.87 21.39 -6.30
N THR A 2 23.92 20.73 -7.44
CA THR A 2 22.78 19.94 -7.97
C THR A 2 22.69 18.69 -7.10
N MET A 3 21.61 18.54 -6.32
CA MET A 3 21.36 17.30 -5.60
C MET A 3 21.28 16.18 -6.64
N MET A 4 22.22 15.25 -6.61
CA MET A 4 22.04 13.99 -7.32
C MET A 4 20.80 13.33 -6.72
N GLY A 5 19.75 13.22 -7.53
CA GLY A 5 18.53 12.54 -7.09
C GLY A 5 18.86 11.12 -6.63
N ILE A 6 18.38 10.73 -5.47
CA ILE A 6 18.53 9.37 -4.96
C ILE A 6 17.90 8.44 -5.99
N GLN A 7 18.73 7.63 -6.66
CA GLN A 7 18.22 6.65 -7.62
C GLN A 7 17.68 5.45 -6.85
N ILE A 8 16.36 5.37 -6.72
CA ILE A 8 15.68 4.24 -6.12
C ILE A 8 15.63 3.13 -7.17
N LYS A 9 16.11 1.93 -6.82
CA LYS A 9 16.06 0.74 -7.68
C LYS A 9 15.11 -0.29 -7.07
N PRO A 10 14.51 -1.17 -7.89
CA PRO A 10 13.80 -2.33 -7.36
C PRO A 10 14.71 -3.13 -6.42
N LYS A 11 14.23 -3.44 -5.22
CA LYS A 11 15.02 -4.11 -4.19
C LYS A 11 14.08 -4.97 -3.35
N PHE A 12 14.56 -6.10 -2.90
CA PHE A 12 13.89 -6.98 -1.96
C PHE A 12 14.80 -7.28 -0.78
N GLU A 13 14.27 -7.24 0.43
CA GLU A 13 14.98 -7.60 1.67
C GLU A 13 14.10 -8.49 2.54
N LYS A 14 14.69 -9.60 2.99
CA LYS A 14 14.06 -10.52 3.94
C LYS A 14 14.18 -9.98 5.35
N ASP A 15 13.16 -10.27 6.17
CA ASP A 15 13.14 -9.94 7.61
C ASP A 15 13.50 -8.48 7.92
N TYR A 16 13.16 -7.57 7.00
CA TYR A 16 13.51 -6.15 7.10
C TYR A 16 12.72 -5.42 8.18
N CYS A 17 11.45 -5.75 8.33
CA CYS A 17 10.56 -5.12 9.30
C CYS A 17 9.60 -6.16 9.90
N PRO A 18 10.07 -7.05 10.77
CA PRO A 18 9.22 -8.00 11.46
C PRO A 18 8.21 -7.26 12.36
N ASP A 19 7.05 -7.84 12.53
CA ASP A 19 6.01 -7.37 13.45
C ASP A 19 5.51 -5.93 13.21
N LEU A 20 5.55 -5.43 11.96
CA LEU A 20 5.08 -4.09 11.63
C LEU A 20 3.58 -3.91 11.96
N PHE A 21 2.76 -4.89 11.58
CA PHE A 21 1.33 -4.85 11.76
C PHE A 21 0.74 -6.27 11.71
N SER A 22 -0.37 -6.52 12.44
CA SER A 22 -0.99 -7.84 12.56
C SER A 22 -2.51 -7.80 12.40
N TRP A 23 -3.14 -8.99 12.19
CA TRP A 23 -4.59 -9.11 12.19
C TRP A 23 -5.23 -8.65 13.51
N ASP A 24 -4.56 -8.83 14.64
CA ASP A 24 -5.05 -8.36 15.93
C ASP A 24 -5.01 -6.84 16.03
N GLU A 25 -3.92 -6.22 15.57
CA GLU A 25 -3.80 -4.76 15.49
C GLU A 25 -4.85 -4.18 14.53
N LEU A 26 -5.10 -4.82 13.38
CA LEU A 26 -6.18 -4.44 12.47
C LEU A 26 -7.55 -4.54 13.16
N SER A 27 -7.82 -5.64 13.88
CA SER A 27 -9.09 -5.82 14.59
C SER A 27 -9.35 -4.72 15.62
N ASN A 28 -8.30 -4.22 16.27
CA ASN A 28 -8.40 -3.06 17.16
C ASN A 28 -8.61 -1.76 16.36
N LEU A 29 -7.86 -1.56 15.29
CA LEU A 29 -7.89 -0.35 14.49
C LEU A 29 -9.25 -0.08 13.84
N ILE A 30 -9.90 -1.10 13.29
CA ILE A 30 -11.21 -0.95 12.63
C ILE A 30 -12.35 -0.58 13.59
N ASN A 31 -12.13 -0.68 14.90
CA ASN A 31 -13.10 -0.20 15.89
C ASN A 31 -12.94 1.31 16.18
N ILE A 32 -11.89 1.96 15.66
CA ILE A 32 -11.68 3.40 15.78
C ILE A 32 -12.44 4.08 14.64
N LEU A 33 -13.73 4.31 14.85
CA LEU A 33 -14.67 4.79 13.82
C LEU A 33 -14.18 6.01 13.01
N PRO A 34 -13.56 7.05 13.59
CA PRO A 34 -13.08 8.19 12.82
C PRO A 34 -12.01 7.85 11.77
N LEU A 35 -11.36 6.69 11.86
CA LEU A 35 -10.36 6.24 10.88
C LEU A 35 -10.99 5.42 9.74
N MET A 36 -12.15 4.81 9.99
CA MET A 36 -12.81 3.90 9.05
C MET A 36 -13.94 4.62 8.32
N THR A 37 -13.59 5.48 7.39
CA THR A 37 -14.55 6.27 6.61
C THR A 37 -14.64 5.78 5.17
N VAL A 38 -15.73 6.09 4.46
CA VAL A 38 -15.98 5.62 3.10
C VAL A 38 -14.97 6.14 2.07
N ASP A 39 -14.30 7.24 2.36
CA ASP A 39 -13.23 7.78 1.52
C ASP A 39 -11.86 7.13 1.81
N ARG A 40 -11.68 6.50 2.95
CA ARG A 40 -10.43 5.81 3.33
C ARG A 40 -10.47 4.32 3.04
N VAL A 41 -11.62 3.67 3.23
CA VAL A 41 -11.77 2.23 3.03
C VAL A 41 -12.31 1.96 1.64
N LEU A 42 -11.48 1.40 0.78
CA LEU A 42 -11.83 1.07 -0.60
C LEU A 42 -11.94 -0.46 -0.75
N VAL A 43 -12.93 -0.90 -1.51
CA VAL A 43 -13.16 -2.33 -1.80
C VAL A 43 -12.84 -2.57 -3.25
N ASN A 44 -11.98 -3.56 -3.56
CA ASN A 44 -11.52 -3.86 -4.90
C ASN A 44 -11.18 -2.58 -5.70
N PRO A 45 -10.20 -1.79 -5.29
CA PRO A 45 -10.02 -0.40 -5.71
C PRO A 45 -9.88 -0.16 -7.22
N SER A 46 -9.59 -1.20 -8.02
CA SER A 46 -9.58 -1.09 -9.48
C SER A 46 -10.92 -1.45 -10.14
N ARG A 47 -11.90 -1.86 -9.36
CA ARG A 47 -13.27 -2.14 -9.83
C ARG A 47 -14.14 -1.03 -9.29
N ASP A 48 -15.18 -0.66 -10.05
CA ASP A 48 -16.17 0.37 -9.66
C ASP A 48 -17.08 -0.14 -8.52
N TYR A 49 -16.46 -0.68 -7.46
CA TYR A 49 -17.20 -0.98 -6.25
C TYR A 49 -17.50 0.33 -5.55
N ARG A 50 -18.75 0.68 -5.48
CA ARG A 50 -19.23 1.81 -4.69
C ARG A 50 -19.92 1.28 -3.45
N TRP A 51 -19.61 1.89 -2.30
CA TRP A 51 -20.46 1.72 -1.14
C TRP A 51 -21.90 2.08 -1.52
N ASP A 52 -22.85 1.27 -1.10
CA ASP A 52 -24.26 1.48 -1.40
C ASP A 52 -24.66 2.93 -1.07
N SER A 53 -24.94 3.71 -2.11
CA SER A 53 -25.14 5.16 -2.01
C SER A 53 -26.34 5.54 -1.15
N ASP A 54 -27.31 4.63 -0.99
CA ASP A 54 -28.50 4.89 -0.19
C ASP A 54 -28.20 4.89 1.32
N ARG A 55 -27.08 4.30 1.72
CA ARG A 55 -26.63 4.22 3.12
C ARG A 55 -25.45 5.12 3.43
N TRP A 56 -24.64 5.49 2.42
CA TRP A 56 -23.34 6.14 2.60
C TRP A 56 -23.25 7.39 1.73
N THR A 57 -23.90 8.46 2.19
CA THR A 57 -24.09 9.67 1.39
C THR A 57 -22.96 10.71 1.53
N THR A 58 -22.08 10.56 2.52
CA THR A 58 -20.98 11.52 2.76
C THR A 58 -19.64 10.83 2.88
N SER A 59 -18.59 11.45 2.33
CA SER A 59 -17.23 10.89 2.28
C SER A 59 -16.61 10.63 3.65
N ASN A 60 -17.02 11.38 4.68
CA ASN A 60 -16.54 11.25 6.06
C ASN A 60 -17.41 10.32 6.93
N GLN A 61 -18.39 9.65 6.35
CA GLN A 61 -19.24 8.72 7.08
C GLN A 61 -18.43 7.49 7.51
N SER A 62 -18.51 7.15 8.80
CA SER A 62 -17.82 5.98 9.36
C SER A 62 -18.49 4.69 8.95
N ILE A 63 -17.67 3.69 8.64
CA ILE A 63 -18.09 2.34 8.31
C ILE A 63 -18.04 1.48 9.58
N PRO A 64 -19.12 0.82 9.97
CA PRO A 64 -19.12 -0.08 11.12
C PRO A 64 -18.10 -1.21 10.97
N SER A 65 -17.41 -1.54 12.05
CA SER A 65 -16.34 -2.57 12.04
C SER A 65 -16.81 -3.95 11.56
N TYR A 66 -18.06 -4.32 11.82
CA TYR A 66 -18.60 -5.60 11.36
C TYR A 66 -18.71 -5.65 9.83
N ILE A 67 -18.98 -4.52 9.17
CA ILE A 67 -18.99 -4.45 7.71
C ILE A 67 -17.59 -4.63 7.16
N ILE A 68 -16.58 -3.96 7.74
CA ILE A 68 -15.19 -4.11 7.30
C ILE A 68 -14.74 -5.57 7.48
N LYS A 69 -15.07 -6.20 8.62
CA LYS A 69 -14.78 -7.62 8.89
C LYS A 69 -15.39 -8.55 7.82
N ASP A 70 -16.66 -8.34 7.48
CA ASP A 70 -17.35 -9.11 6.45
C ASP A 70 -16.70 -8.90 5.07
N MET A 71 -16.33 -7.67 4.73
CA MET A 71 -15.70 -7.35 3.44
C MET A 71 -14.31 -7.95 3.29
N VAL A 72 -13.50 -8.01 4.35
CA VAL A 72 -12.16 -8.64 4.34
C VAL A 72 -12.24 -10.13 3.99
N GLU A 73 -13.31 -10.81 4.42
CA GLU A 73 -13.52 -12.23 4.11
C GLU A 73 -13.85 -12.49 2.63
N ARG A 74 -14.25 -11.46 1.87
CA ARG A 74 -14.76 -11.62 0.50
C ARG A 74 -13.92 -10.90 -0.56
N TYR A 75 -13.38 -9.74 -0.23
CA TYR A 75 -12.80 -8.81 -1.20
C TYR A 75 -11.42 -8.34 -0.77
N VAL A 76 -10.64 -7.86 -1.74
CA VAL A 76 -9.44 -7.08 -1.43
C VAL A 76 -9.87 -5.72 -0.91
N LEU A 77 -9.50 -5.43 0.32
CA LEU A 77 -9.66 -4.11 0.93
C LEU A 77 -8.36 -3.32 0.89
N TYR A 78 -8.52 -2.02 0.80
CA TYR A 78 -7.47 -1.04 0.83
C TYR A 78 -7.87 0.10 1.77
N ILE A 79 -7.08 0.32 2.83
CA ILE A 79 -7.31 1.43 3.77
C ILE A 79 -6.13 2.41 3.63
N ARG A 80 -6.42 3.64 3.24
CA ARG A 80 -5.42 4.70 3.06
C ARG A 80 -5.34 5.65 4.26
N GLU A 81 -4.32 6.50 4.27
CA GLU A 81 -4.06 7.51 5.30
C GLU A 81 -3.81 6.90 6.69
N MET A 82 -3.06 5.80 6.71
CA MET A 82 -2.78 5.01 7.91
C MET A 82 -1.41 5.28 8.54
N SER A 83 -0.64 6.25 8.05
CA SER A 83 0.71 6.56 8.56
C SER A 83 0.76 6.93 10.06
N ARG A 84 -0.39 7.26 10.66
CA ARG A 84 -0.52 7.57 12.09
C ARG A 84 -1.37 6.57 12.86
N SER A 85 -1.73 5.45 12.26
CA SER A 85 -2.67 4.50 12.86
C SER A 85 -2.08 3.74 14.06
N THR A 86 -0.80 3.39 14.00
CA THR A 86 -0.07 2.75 15.10
C THR A 86 1.30 3.36 15.29
N LYS A 87 1.91 3.15 16.47
CA LYS A 87 3.29 3.62 16.75
C LYS A 87 4.30 3.02 15.78
N LYS A 88 4.16 1.72 15.43
CA LYS A 88 5.08 1.02 14.53
C LYS A 88 4.98 1.55 13.09
N ILE A 89 3.78 1.67 12.54
CA ILE A 89 3.56 2.22 11.20
C ILE A 89 4.07 3.66 11.14
N ASN A 90 3.79 4.48 12.16
CA ASN A 90 4.27 5.85 12.21
C ASN A 90 5.80 5.95 12.26
N ALA A 91 6.46 5.13 13.07
CA ALA A 91 7.92 5.09 13.14
C ALA A 91 8.55 4.68 11.80
N PHE A 92 7.98 3.66 11.15
CA PHE A 92 8.46 3.21 9.84
C PHE A 92 8.25 4.29 8.75
N ALA A 93 7.09 4.94 8.73
CA ALA A 93 6.82 6.07 7.82
C ALA A 93 7.85 7.19 7.99
N LYS A 94 8.18 7.57 9.24
CA LYS A 94 9.22 8.57 9.52
C LYS A 94 10.59 8.14 9.01
N THR A 95 10.97 6.87 9.17
CA THR A 95 12.24 6.36 8.63
C THR A 95 12.32 6.52 7.11
N ILE A 96 11.21 6.25 6.38
CA ILE A 96 11.16 6.46 4.93
C ILE A 96 11.32 7.94 4.60
N GLU A 97 10.59 8.82 5.28
CA GLU A 97 10.65 10.25 5.05
C GLU A 97 12.03 10.84 5.32
N GLU A 98 12.69 10.39 6.38
CA GLU A 98 14.06 10.81 6.72
C GLU A 98 15.08 10.28 5.71
N THR A 99 14.92 9.02 5.26
CA THR A 99 15.85 8.38 4.32
C THR A 99 15.79 9.03 2.94
N TYR A 100 14.58 9.29 2.45
CA TYR A 100 14.37 9.76 1.08
C TYR A 100 14.10 11.25 0.97
N ASN A 101 13.91 11.94 2.11
CA ASN A 101 13.49 13.35 2.18
C ASN A 101 12.21 13.61 1.35
N MET A 102 11.26 12.69 1.43
CA MET A 102 9.98 12.73 0.72
C MET A 102 8.85 12.39 1.67
N PRO A 103 7.69 13.05 1.55
CA PRO A 103 6.53 12.69 2.34
C PRO A 103 6.07 11.28 2.00
N THR A 104 5.61 10.55 3.00
CA THR A 104 4.96 9.26 2.82
C THR A 104 3.63 9.17 3.55
N ASP A 105 2.75 8.35 3.03
CA ASP A 105 1.59 7.85 3.74
C ASP A 105 1.77 6.34 4.00
N ALA A 106 0.81 5.72 4.67
CA ALA A 106 0.73 4.28 4.80
C ALA A 106 -0.64 3.80 4.34
N HIS A 107 -0.63 2.74 3.55
CA HIS A 107 -1.82 2.11 2.99
C HIS A 107 -1.84 0.63 3.37
N ILE A 108 -2.92 0.16 3.97
CA ILE A 108 -3.07 -1.25 4.37
C ILE A 108 -3.86 -1.97 3.29
N TYR A 109 -3.27 -2.99 2.68
CA TYR A 109 -3.93 -3.91 1.76
C TYR A 109 -4.20 -5.23 2.47
N MET A 110 -5.40 -5.76 2.35
CA MET A 110 -5.77 -6.99 3.03
C MET A 110 -6.83 -7.77 2.28
N CYS A 111 -6.76 -9.10 2.39
CA CYS A 111 -7.77 -10.02 1.89
C CYS A 111 -7.63 -11.38 2.58
N LYS A 112 -8.72 -11.96 3.02
CA LYS A 112 -8.74 -13.33 3.51
C LYS A 112 -9.26 -14.33 2.48
N ASN A 113 -9.98 -13.86 1.45
CA ASN A 113 -10.39 -14.71 0.35
C ASN A 113 -9.22 -15.02 -0.57
N ILE A 114 -8.77 -16.26 -0.57
CA ILE A 114 -7.66 -16.72 -1.40
C ILE A 114 -7.99 -16.76 -2.91
N GLU A 115 -9.28 -16.79 -3.27
CA GLU A 115 -9.74 -16.77 -4.67
C GLU A 115 -9.93 -15.34 -5.20
N ALA A 116 -9.80 -14.33 -4.34
CA ALA A 116 -9.93 -12.94 -4.75
C ALA A 116 -8.73 -12.52 -5.61
N GLU A 117 -8.99 -12.26 -6.89
CA GLU A 117 -7.98 -11.70 -7.78
C GLU A 117 -7.50 -10.33 -7.28
N HIS A 118 -6.20 -10.09 -7.44
CA HIS A 118 -5.64 -8.77 -7.18
C HIS A 118 -6.25 -7.76 -8.18
N PRO A 119 -6.90 -6.70 -7.69
CA PRO A 119 -7.76 -5.87 -8.55
C PRO A 119 -7.02 -5.10 -9.65
N PHE A 120 -5.73 -4.82 -9.47
CA PHE A 120 -4.96 -3.98 -10.40
C PHE A 120 -4.32 -4.77 -11.56
N GLY A 121 -4.13 -6.10 -11.42
CA GLY A 121 -3.30 -6.87 -12.33
C GLY A 121 -1.86 -6.33 -12.38
N ILE A 122 -1.21 -6.39 -13.55
CA ILE A 122 0.07 -5.72 -13.75
C ILE A 122 -0.20 -4.22 -13.94
N HIS A 123 0.42 -3.38 -13.11
CA HIS A 123 0.22 -1.93 -13.13
C HIS A 123 1.50 -1.21 -12.68
N TYR A 124 1.54 0.11 -12.85
CA TYR A 124 2.58 0.96 -12.27
C TYR A 124 1.97 2.12 -11.49
N ASP A 125 2.70 2.57 -10.49
CA ASP A 125 2.31 3.71 -9.66
C ASP A 125 3.05 4.99 -10.04
N ASN A 126 2.42 6.13 -9.76
CA ASN A 126 3.04 7.44 -9.91
C ASN A 126 3.89 7.86 -8.70
N SER A 127 3.99 6.99 -7.69
CA SER A 127 4.83 7.15 -6.50
C SER A 127 5.89 6.03 -6.43
N HIS A 128 6.95 6.27 -5.68
CA HIS A 128 7.78 5.18 -5.17
C HIS A 128 7.01 4.48 -4.05
N ASN A 129 7.22 3.18 -3.87
CA ASN A 129 6.59 2.41 -2.80
C ASN A 129 7.63 1.57 -2.05
N VAL A 130 7.50 1.52 -0.73
CA VAL A 130 8.03 0.42 0.08
C VAL A 130 6.83 -0.38 0.56
N ILE A 131 6.82 -1.67 0.28
CA ILE A 131 5.74 -2.56 0.72
C ILE A 131 6.33 -3.56 1.70
N VAL A 132 5.73 -3.67 2.88
CA VAL A 132 6.08 -4.65 3.90
C VAL A 132 4.98 -5.69 3.98
N GLN A 133 5.34 -6.96 3.83
CA GLN A 133 4.42 -8.07 4.07
C GLN A 133 4.24 -8.24 5.58
N CYS A 134 2.99 -8.23 6.05
CA CYS A 134 2.67 -8.33 7.47
C CYS A 134 2.07 -9.66 7.84
N GLU A 135 1.21 -10.22 6.98
CA GLU A 135 0.53 -11.48 7.23
C GLU A 135 0.38 -12.27 5.93
N GLY A 136 0.50 -13.59 6.00
CA GLY A 136 0.40 -14.47 4.85
C GLY A 136 1.56 -14.30 3.87
N GLU A 137 1.40 -14.84 2.66
CA GLU A 137 2.44 -14.83 1.63
C GLU A 137 1.92 -14.16 0.36
N THR A 138 2.77 -13.36 -0.30
CA THR A 138 2.44 -12.68 -1.55
C THR A 138 3.61 -12.80 -2.52
N ASN A 139 3.37 -13.34 -3.72
CA ASN A 139 4.35 -13.27 -4.80
C ASN A 139 4.29 -11.88 -5.44
N PHE A 140 5.41 -11.18 -5.43
CA PHE A 140 5.58 -9.91 -6.13
C PHE A 140 6.48 -10.08 -7.34
N LYS A 141 6.03 -9.55 -8.48
CA LYS A 141 6.85 -9.40 -9.69
C LYS A 141 7.01 -7.92 -10.01
N VAL A 142 8.23 -7.54 -10.34
CA VAL A 142 8.56 -6.15 -10.75
C VAL A 142 9.31 -6.21 -12.07
N TRP A 143 8.86 -5.46 -13.07
CA TRP A 143 9.50 -5.36 -14.38
C TRP A 143 10.20 -4.01 -14.55
N ASP A 144 11.06 -3.93 -15.55
CA ASP A 144 11.67 -2.67 -15.95
C ASP A 144 10.63 -1.72 -16.57
N ILE A 145 10.95 -0.44 -16.60
CA ILE A 145 10.06 0.59 -17.15
C ILE A 145 9.77 0.28 -18.61
N ILE A 146 8.49 0.19 -18.95
CA ILE A 146 8.05 -0.02 -20.31
C ILE A 146 8.07 1.30 -21.05
N LYS A 147 8.74 1.30 -22.21
CA LYS A 147 8.87 2.48 -23.07
C LYS A 147 7.63 2.72 -23.94
N ASP A 148 6.76 1.73 -24.07
CA ASP A 148 5.52 1.87 -24.85
C ASP A 148 4.49 2.72 -24.08
N LYS A 149 4.33 3.95 -24.52
CA LYS A 149 3.38 4.91 -23.95
C LYS A 149 1.91 4.58 -24.22
N ASN A 150 1.62 3.58 -25.05
CA ASN A 150 0.24 3.16 -25.36
C ASN A 150 -0.29 2.11 -24.37
N GLN A 151 0.55 1.59 -23.50
CA GLN A 151 0.11 0.66 -22.47
C GLN A 151 -0.77 1.39 -21.42
N PRO A 152 -1.89 0.79 -20.99
CA PRO A 152 -2.69 1.34 -19.91
C PRO A 152 -1.90 1.28 -18.59
N GLN A 153 -2.21 2.18 -17.64
CA GLN A 153 -1.53 2.18 -16.33
C GLN A 153 -1.80 0.93 -15.50
N SER A 154 -2.92 0.25 -15.72
CA SER A 154 -3.29 -1.00 -15.03
C SER A 154 -3.75 -2.05 -16.03
N LYS A 155 -3.71 -3.32 -15.60
CA LYS A 155 -4.01 -4.49 -16.46
C LYS A 155 -3.13 -4.54 -17.70
N MET A 156 -1.86 -4.18 -17.50
CA MET A 156 -0.85 -4.24 -18.57
C MET A 156 -0.60 -5.68 -18.98
N SER A 157 -0.16 -5.85 -20.23
CA SER A 157 0.36 -7.12 -20.74
C SER A 157 1.86 -7.01 -20.92
N ILE A 158 2.63 -7.80 -20.18
CA ILE A 158 4.10 -7.80 -20.19
C ILE A 158 4.57 -9.23 -20.45
N THR A 159 5.42 -9.39 -21.45
CA THR A 159 6.01 -10.67 -21.85
C THR A 159 7.46 -10.85 -21.41
N GLU A 160 8.09 -9.75 -21.00
CA GLU A 160 9.47 -9.72 -20.55
C GLU A 160 9.64 -10.41 -19.20
N THR A 161 10.84 -10.93 -18.95
CA THR A 161 11.20 -11.51 -17.64
C THR A 161 11.23 -10.39 -16.59
N PRO A 162 10.61 -10.57 -15.41
CA PRO A 162 10.66 -9.60 -14.34
C PRO A 162 12.09 -9.42 -13.80
N LEU A 163 12.41 -8.21 -13.35
CA LEU A 163 13.64 -7.89 -12.61
C LEU A 163 13.64 -8.54 -11.21
N LEU A 164 12.47 -8.61 -10.59
CA LEU A 164 12.23 -9.32 -9.33
C LEU A 164 11.02 -10.24 -9.50
N ASP A 165 11.14 -11.46 -9.00
CA ASP A 165 10.07 -12.44 -8.84
C ASP A 165 10.29 -13.11 -7.48
N VAL A 166 9.56 -12.66 -6.46
CA VAL A 166 9.84 -12.99 -5.07
C VAL A 166 8.57 -13.35 -4.30
N ASP A 167 8.66 -14.40 -3.49
CA ASP A 167 7.61 -14.77 -2.53
C ASP A 167 7.93 -14.09 -1.20
N MET A 168 7.17 -13.05 -0.90
CA MET A 168 7.29 -12.29 0.34
C MET A 168 6.54 -12.97 1.47
N LYS A 169 7.20 -13.04 2.63
CA LYS A 169 6.69 -13.57 3.90
C LYS A 169 6.57 -12.44 4.94
N PRO A 170 5.85 -12.64 6.05
CA PRO A 170 5.79 -11.64 7.09
C PRO A 170 7.18 -11.15 7.53
N GLY A 171 7.37 -9.84 7.55
CA GLY A 171 8.64 -9.17 7.81
C GLY A 171 9.42 -8.76 6.58
N ASP A 172 9.17 -9.36 5.42
CA ASP A 172 9.86 -9.02 4.17
C ASP A 172 9.41 -7.66 3.63
N ALA A 173 10.33 -6.97 2.96
CA ALA A 173 10.03 -5.69 2.32
C ALA A 173 10.52 -5.64 0.86
N ILE A 174 9.75 -4.94 0.01
CA ILE A 174 10.09 -4.69 -1.38
C ILE A 174 10.01 -3.20 -1.70
N TRP A 175 11.00 -2.69 -2.42
CA TRP A 175 11.06 -1.32 -2.95
C TRP A 175 10.68 -1.34 -4.41
N ILE A 176 9.64 -0.61 -4.76
CA ILE A 176 9.17 -0.47 -6.13
C ILE A 176 9.28 1.00 -6.53
N PRO A 177 10.23 1.35 -7.42
CA PRO A 177 10.35 2.73 -7.86
C PRO A 177 9.14 3.18 -8.66
N LYS A 178 8.90 4.50 -8.69
CA LYS A 178 7.88 5.12 -9.54
C LYS A 178 7.99 4.63 -10.99
N SER A 179 6.85 4.32 -11.60
CA SER A 179 6.70 3.89 -12.99
C SER A 179 7.22 2.49 -13.31
N TYR A 180 7.68 1.72 -12.32
CA TYR A 180 8.04 0.32 -12.52
C TYR A 180 6.77 -0.54 -12.48
N PRO A 181 6.44 -1.27 -13.56
CA PRO A 181 5.32 -2.19 -13.56
C PRO A 181 5.52 -3.29 -12.53
N HIS A 182 4.46 -3.64 -11.84
CA HIS A 182 4.47 -4.68 -10.85
C HIS A 182 3.13 -5.39 -10.73
N SER A 183 3.15 -6.57 -10.16
CA SER A 183 1.96 -7.33 -9.77
C SER A 183 2.15 -8.01 -8.44
N ALA A 184 1.04 -8.26 -7.77
CA ALA A 184 0.99 -9.03 -6.53
C ALA A 184 -0.05 -10.14 -6.68
N THR A 185 0.33 -11.37 -6.36
CA THR A 185 -0.60 -12.52 -6.32
C THR A 185 -0.40 -13.29 -5.02
N SER A 186 -1.46 -13.88 -4.50
CA SER A 186 -1.40 -14.66 -3.27
C SER A 186 -2.43 -15.76 -3.28
N ASN A 187 -2.09 -16.87 -2.66
CA ASN A 187 -2.95 -18.02 -2.39
C ASN A 187 -3.17 -18.24 -0.88
N THR A 188 -2.85 -17.26 -0.08
CA THR A 188 -3.06 -17.26 1.37
C THR A 188 -3.86 -16.03 1.79
N PRO A 189 -4.58 -16.06 2.94
CA PRO A 189 -5.00 -14.85 3.61
C PRO A 189 -3.80 -13.95 3.84
N ARG A 190 -3.92 -12.67 3.44
CA ARG A 190 -2.76 -11.77 3.40
C ARG A 190 -3.07 -10.38 3.90
N MET A 191 -2.04 -9.74 4.40
CA MET A 191 -2.03 -8.32 4.71
C MET A 191 -0.64 -7.74 4.48
N SER A 192 -0.59 -6.59 3.83
CA SER A 192 0.64 -5.81 3.63
C SER A 192 0.39 -4.33 3.90
N VAL A 193 1.45 -3.62 4.30
CA VAL A 193 1.42 -2.16 4.42
C VAL A 193 2.34 -1.57 3.36
N SER A 194 1.76 -0.75 2.48
CA SER A 194 2.47 -0.01 1.44
C SER A 194 2.70 1.41 1.91
N PHE A 195 3.90 1.91 1.69
CA PHE A 195 4.31 3.27 2.01
C PHE A 195 4.64 4.00 0.70
N PRO A 196 3.65 4.62 0.05
CA PRO A 196 3.91 5.45 -1.11
C PRO A 196 4.60 6.74 -0.69
N PHE A 197 5.65 7.12 -1.44
CA PHE A 197 6.36 8.37 -1.21
C PHE A 197 6.74 9.03 -2.53
N MET A 198 6.58 10.34 -2.60
CA MET A 198 6.92 11.15 -3.74
C MET A 198 7.05 12.61 -3.34
N GLY A 199 7.86 13.36 -4.09
CA GLY A 199 8.03 14.80 -3.89
C GLY A 199 9.32 15.29 -4.52
N ASN A 200 9.46 16.59 -4.58
CA ASN A 200 10.67 17.25 -5.08
C ASN A 200 11.70 17.52 -3.95
N GLY A 201 11.59 16.85 -2.81
CA GLY A 201 12.55 16.92 -1.71
C GLY A 201 12.59 18.24 -0.93
N ASN A 202 11.99 19.30 -1.44
CA ASN A 202 12.09 20.65 -0.85
C ASN A 202 10.83 21.12 -0.10
N GLU A 203 9.70 20.48 -0.26
CA GLU A 203 8.42 21.04 0.19
C GLU A 203 7.96 20.58 1.59
N PHE A 204 8.56 19.54 2.14
CA PHE A 204 7.95 18.85 3.28
C PHE A 204 8.57 19.15 4.64
N ILE A 205 9.81 19.57 4.72
CA ILE A 205 10.50 19.79 6.01
C ILE A 205 9.93 21.01 6.76
N GLN A 206 9.35 21.99 6.04
CA GLN A 206 8.90 23.24 6.65
C GLN A 206 7.57 23.16 7.42
N ASN A 207 6.78 22.10 7.27
CA ASN A 207 5.42 22.03 7.84
C ASN A 207 5.24 20.99 8.96
N ARG A 208 6.32 20.39 9.48
CA ARG A 208 6.22 19.35 10.51
C ARG A 208 6.22 19.84 11.95
N ASP A 209 6.66 21.06 12.21
CA ASP A 209 6.86 21.58 13.57
C ASP A 209 5.55 21.78 14.36
N TRP A 210 4.41 21.73 13.71
CA TRP A 210 3.12 21.93 14.37
C TRP A 210 2.35 20.65 14.73
N ILE A 211 2.98 19.47 14.56
CA ILE A 211 2.40 18.18 14.99
C ILE A 211 3.25 17.58 16.11
N GLN A 212 3.55 18.34 17.12
CA GLN A 212 3.94 17.82 18.42
C GLN A 212 2.65 17.62 19.23
N LEU A 213 2.19 16.39 19.29
CA LEU A 213 1.24 15.91 20.29
C LEU A 213 1.99 15.13 21.36
#